data_cc05930937f50ba3f7372733cd63859a
#
_entry.id   cc05930937f50ba3f7372733cd63859a
#
_cell.length_a   1.000
_cell.length_b   1.000
_cell.length_c   1.000
_cell.angle_alpha   90.00
_cell.angle_beta   90.00
_cell.angle_gamma   90.00
#
_symmetry.space_group_name_H-M   'P 1'
#
loop_
_entity.id
_entity.type
_entity.pdbx_description
1 polymer ?
#
loop_
_entity_poly.entity_id
_entity_poly.type
_entity_poly.pdbx_seq_one_letter_code
_entity_poly.pdbx_strand_id
1 'polypeptide(L)'
;MKFTYTEHLGLDENNQPITNDYKFLRTINTEKIFKDETGDEFNAQLGEVVSRLASFEQDPTDPQKASEITSLQFIETRHDVLKFLYAQTVDGVLVQNEDTRKEYEELDLPEGILFNQFLAKLTGQK
;
A
#
# COMPACT_ATOMS: atom_id res chain seq x y z
N MET A 1 -6.79 -11.79 0.13
CA MET A 1 -6.94 -10.74 1.16
C MET A 1 -7.20 -9.41 0.47
N LYS A 2 -8.15 -8.65 0.97
CA LYS A 2 -8.49 -7.33 0.41
C LYS A 2 -8.79 -6.33 1.53
N PHE A 3 -8.53 -5.04 1.28
CA PHE A 3 -8.88 -3.98 2.21
C PHE A 3 -9.23 -2.71 1.44
N THR A 4 -9.88 -1.79 2.14
CA THR A 4 -10.30 -0.50 1.58
C THR A 4 -9.72 0.63 2.42
N TYR A 5 -9.10 1.60 1.76
CA TYR A 5 -8.71 2.85 2.38
C TYR A 5 -9.77 3.89 2.04
N THR A 6 -10.32 4.54 3.06
CA THR A 6 -11.32 5.59 2.89
C THR A 6 -10.70 6.95 3.18
N GLU A 7 -10.68 7.82 2.18
CA GLU A 7 -10.21 9.18 2.29
C GLU A 7 -11.38 10.09 2.65
N HIS A 8 -11.21 10.91 3.69
CA HIS A 8 -12.24 11.85 4.14
C HIS A 8 -11.95 13.25 3.59
N LEU A 9 -12.86 13.77 2.79
CA LEU A 9 -12.70 15.05 2.09
C LEU A 9 -13.47 16.21 2.75
N GLY A 10 -14.15 15.95 3.87
CA GLY A 10 -14.93 16.95 4.57
C GLY A 10 -16.42 16.65 4.56
N LEU A 11 -17.23 17.69 4.64
CA LEU A 11 -18.69 17.57 4.67
C LEU A 11 -19.30 18.30 3.48
N ASP A 12 -20.41 17.77 2.97
CA ASP A 12 -21.19 18.44 1.93
C ASP A 12 -22.15 19.48 2.53
N GLU A 13 -23.00 20.07 1.69
CA GLU A 13 -23.94 21.09 2.09
C GLU A 13 -24.94 20.59 3.16
N ASN A 14 -25.19 19.29 3.22
CA ASN A 14 -26.12 18.65 4.14
C ASN A 14 -25.42 18.06 5.37
N ASN A 15 -24.14 18.44 5.65
CA ASN A 15 -23.32 17.90 6.72
C ASN A 15 -23.08 16.40 6.60
N GLN A 16 -23.16 15.84 5.38
CA GLN A 16 -22.84 14.44 5.15
C GLN A 16 -21.37 14.30 4.78
N PRO A 17 -20.67 13.25 5.27
CA PRO A 17 -19.27 13.05 4.93
C PRO A 17 -19.07 12.82 3.43
N ILE A 18 -18.07 13.49 2.87
CA ILE A 18 -17.61 13.24 1.51
C ILE A 18 -16.39 12.32 1.62
N THR A 19 -16.47 11.13 1.01
CA THR A 19 -15.40 10.15 1.07
C THR A 19 -15.08 9.58 -0.29
N ASN A 20 -13.81 9.15 -0.46
CA ASN A 20 -13.38 8.34 -1.59
C ASN A 20 -12.81 7.02 -1.05
N ASP A 21 -13.22 5.92 -1.66
CA ASP A 21 -12.74 4.60 -1.30
C ASP A 21 -11.74 4.11 -2.33
N TYR A 22 -10.60 3.62 -1.85
CA TYR A 22 -9.56 3.01 -2.68
C TYR A 22 -9.42 1.56 -2.26
N LYS A 23 -9.46 0.65 -3.22
CA LYS A 23 -9.48 -0.78 -2.95
C LYS A 23 -8.13 -1.41 -3.26
N PHE A 24 -7.74 -2.36 -2.41
CA PHE A 24 -6.47 -3.07 -2.51
C PHE A 24 -6.73 -4.56 -2.38
N LEU A 25 -6.03 -5.36 -3.18
CA LEU A 25 -6.25 -6.80 -3.28
C LEU A 25 -4.91 -7.51 -3.39
N ARG A 26 -4.71 -8.53 -2.56
CA ARG A 26 -3.55 -9.40 -2.64
C ARG A 26 -4.01 -10.83 -2.95
N THR A 27 -3.55 -11.37 -4.09
CA THR A 27 -3.80 -12.74 -4.51
C THR A 27 -2.49 -13.35 -4.98
N ILE A 28 -2.51 -14.66 -5.26
CA ILE A 28 -1.35 -15.31 -5.90
C ILE A 28 -1.04 -14.64 -7.23
N ASN A 29 -2.08 -14.22 -7.95
CA ASN A 29 -1.89 -13.55 -9.24
C ASN A 29 -1.19 -12.18 -9.06
N THR A 30 -1.51 -11.44 -8.00
CA THR A 30 -0.81 -10.19 -7.67
C THR A 30 0.69 -10.46 -7.51
N GLU A 31 1.05 -11.52 -6.79
CA GLU A 31 2.45 -11.86 -6.56
C GLU A 31 3.16 -12.29 -7.84
N LYS A 32 2.48 -13.03 -8.71
CA LYS A 32 3.04 -13.44 -10.00
C LYS A 32 3.31 -12.24 -10.91
N ILE A 33 2.35 -11.33 -11.00
CA ILE A 33 2.50 -10.12 -11.81
C ILE A 33 3.63 -9.26 -11.27
N PHE A 34 3.72 -9.11 -9.96
CA PHE A 34 4.80 -8.36 -9.33
C PHE A 34 6.17 -8.93 -9.73
N LYS A 35 6.32 -10.25 -9.64
CA LYS A 35 7.56 -10.92 -10.03
C LYS A 35 7.89 -10.71 -11.51
N ASP A 36 6.89 -10.86 -12.38
CA ASP A 36 7.08 -10.71 -13.82
C ASP A 36 7.49 -9.29 -14.20
N GLU A 37 6.89 -8.28 -13.56
CA GLU A 37 7.12 -6.88 -13.90
C GLU A 37 8.38 -6.31 -13.25
N THR A 38 8.71 -6.71 -12.02
CA THR A 38 9.83 -6.12 -11.27
C THR A 38 11.06 -7.01 -11.22
N GLY A 39 10.92 -8.31 -11.46
CA GLY A 39 12.00 -9.28 -11.28
C GLY A 39 12.18 -9.73 -9.83
N ASP A 40 11.48 -9.11 -8.88
CA ASP A 40 11.63 -9.39 -7.46
C ASP A 40 10.42 -10.14 -6.91
N GLU A 41 10.65 -10.96 -5.87
CA GLU A 41 9.57 -11.63 -5.16
C GLU A 41 8.78 -10.62 -4.33
N PHE A 42 7.45 -10.66 -4.41
CA PHE A 42 6.58 -9.77 -3.64
C PHE A 42 6.85 -9.90 -2.14
N ASN A 43 6.91 -11.14 -1.64
CA ASN A 43 7.12 -11.39 -0.21
C ASN A 43 8.50 -10.93 0.26
N ALA A 44 9.53 -10.98 -0.59
CA ALA A 44 10.85 -10.49 -0.24
C ALA A 44 10.85 -8.96 -0.08
N GLN A 45 10.19 -8.25 -1.00
CA GLN A 45 10.08 -6.79 -0.92
C GLN A 45 9.22 -6.36 0.26
N LEU A 46 8.11 -7.04 0.48
CA LEU A 46 7.26 -6.79 1.65
C LEU A 46 8.05 -7.01 2.94
N GLY A 47 8.80 -8.10 3.04
CA GLY A 47 9.62 -8.40 4.20
C GLY A 47 10.69 -7.35 4.46
N GLU A 48 11.27 -6.80 3.42
CA GLU A 48 12.26 -5.72 3.53
C GLU A 48 11.65 -4.47 4.18
N VAL A 49 10.46 -4.06 3.73
CA VAL A 49 9.77 -2.90 4.29
C VAL A 49 9.38 -3.15 5.75
N VAL A 50 8.79 -4.31 6.03
CA VAL A 50 8.38 -4.68 7.39
C VAL A 50 9.57 -4.71 8.35
N SER A 51 10.68 -5.29 7.92
CA SER A 51 11.88 -5.41 8.74
C SER A 51 12.45 -4.05 9.12
N ARG A 52 12.51 -3.12 8.16
CA ARG A 52 13.01 -1.76 8.43
C ARG A 52 12.09 -0.98 9.36
N LEU A 53 10.77 -1.11 9.18
CA LEU A 53 9.81 -0.46 10.07
C LEU A 53 9.91 -1.01 11.49
N ALA A 54 10.00 -2.33 11.64
CA ALA A 54 10.13 -2.95 12.95
C ALA A 54 11.42 -2.53 13.66
N SER A 55 12.52 -2.45 12.92
CA SER A 55 13.80 -2.00 13.45
C SER A 55 13.72 -0.56 13.98
N PHE A 56 13.07 0.32 13.21
CA PHE A 56 12.86 1.71 13.64
C PHE A 56 11.98 1.80 14.88
N GLU A 57 10.89 1.01 14.94
CA GLU A 57 9.99 1.03 16.09
C GLU A 57 10.67 0.58 17.39
N GLN A 58 11.65 -0.32 17.28
CA GLN A 58 12.40 -0.78 18.45
C GLN A 58 13.37 0.28 18.98
N ASP A 59 13.86 1.15 18.10
CA ASP A 59 14.81 2.19 18.50
C ASP A 59 14.58 3.47 17.66
N PRO A 60 13.50 4.20 17.94
CA PRO A 60 13.13 5.36 17.12
C PRO A 60 14.08 6.56 17.26
N THR A 61 15.00 6.53 18.21
CA THR A 61 15.99 7.60 18.39
C THR A 61 17.27 7.36 17.61
N ASP A 62 17.45 6.20 17.00
CA ASP A 62 18.65 5.89 16.21
C ASP A 62 18.56 6.60 14.85
N PRO A 63 19.47 7.55 14.55
CA PRO A 63 19.42 8.28 13.27
C PRO A 63 19.60 7.37 12.05
N GLN A 64 20.36 6.28 12.18
CA GLN A 64 20.59 5.36 11.07
C GLN A 64 19.30 4.62 10.72
N LYS A 65 18.56 4.16 11.72
CA LYS A 65 17.27 3.48 11.51
C LYS A 65 16.23 4.44 10.93
N ALA A 66 16.20 5.67 11.41
CA ALA A 66 15.33 6.70 10.83
C ALA A 66 15.69 6.95 9.36
N SER A 67 16.97 6.98 9.03
CA SER A 67 17.45 7.15 7.66
C SER A 67 17.01 5.99 6.75
N GLU A 68 16.99 4.76 7.27
CA GLU A 68 16.58 3.58 6.49
C GLU A 68 15.12 3.63 6.06
N ILE A 69 14.24 4.22 6.88
CA ILE A 69 12.82 4.32 6.55
C ILE A 69 12.43 5.61 5.84
N THR A 70 13.36 6.53 5.67
CA THR A 70 13.16 7.77 4.91
C THR A 70 13.94 7.80 3.60
N SER A 71 14.73 6.75 3.33
CA SER A 71 15.50 6.65 2.10
C SER A 71 14.58 6.50 0.89
N LEU A 72 15.07 6.98 -0.26
CA LEU A 72 14.34 6.84 -1.51
C LEU A 72 14.09 5.37 -1.84
N GLN A 73 15.07 4.49 -1.59
CA GLN A 73 14.91 3.06 -1.81
C GLN A 73 13.74 2.48 -1.00
N PHE A 74 13.64 2.84 0.28
CA PHE A 74 12.54 2.38 1.13
C PHE A 74 11.20 2.88 0.59
N ILE A 75 11.13 4.17 0.28
CA ILE A 75 9.90 4.80 -0.23
C ILE A 75 9.46 4.15 -1.53
N GLU A 76 10.39 3.91 -2.45
CA GLU A 76 10.07 3.27 -3.74
C GLU A 76 9.63 1.82 -3.56
N THR A 77 10.29 1.07 -2.67
CA THR A 77 9.91 -0.32 -2.41
C THR A 77 8.50 -0.41 -1.84
N ARG A 78 8.18 0.45 -0.86
CA ARG A 78 6.84 0.51 -0.27
C ARG A 78 5.80 0.94 -1.32
N HIS A 79 6.14 1.93 -2.13
CA HIS A 79 5.28 2.40 -3.22
C HIS A 79 4.96 1.28 -4.20
N ASP A 80 5.97 0.51 -4.62
CA ASP A 80 5.77 -0.58 -5.57
C ASP A 80 4.86 -1.67 -4.98
N VAL A 81 5.05 -2.03 -3.72
CA VAL A 81 4.16 -2.99 -3.05
C VAL A 81 2.72 -2.51 -3.11
N LEU A 82 2.47 -1.27 -2.72
CA LEU A 82 1.11 -0.72 -2.70
C LEU A 82 0.52 -0.58 -4.10
N LYS A 83 1.32 -0.16 -5.07
CA LYS A 83 0.89 -0.02 -6.47
C LYS A 83 0.34 -1.32 -7.03
N PHE A 84 1.02 -2.44 -6.78
CA PHE A 84 0.59 -3.74 -7.28
C PHE A 84 -0.60 -4.30 -6.51
N LEU A 85 -0.85 -3.82 -5.29
CA LEU A 85 -2.05 -4.17 -4.52
C LEU A 85 -3.28 -3.39 -4.97
N TYR A 86 -3.10 -2.21 -5.56
CA TYR A 86 -4.23 -1.35 -5.93
C TYR A 86 -5.12 -2.04 -6.95
N ALA A 87 -6.42 -1.97 -6.73
CA ALA A 87 -7.44 -2.59 -7.57
C ALA A 87 -8.59 -1.62 -7.81
N GLN A 88 -9.29 -1.82 -8.91
CA GLN A 88 -10.49 -1.05 -9.23
C GLN A 88 -11.65 -1.99 -9.45
N THR A 89 -12.86 -1.49 -9.14
CA THR A 89 -14.08 -2.24 -9.43
C THR A 89 -14.54 -1.90 -10.84
N VAL A 90 -14.64 -2.92 -11.68
CA VAL A 90 -15.18 -2.81 -13.05
C VAL A 90 -16.29 -3.83 -13.17
N ASP A 91 -17.51 -3.37 -13.43
CA ASP A 91 -18.70 -4.22 -13.55
C ASP A 91 -18.88 -5.16 -12.34
N GLY A 92 -18.62 -4.63 -11.14
CA GLY A 92 -18.78 -5.38 -9.89
C GLY A 92 -17.62 -6.29 -9.54
N VAL A 93 -16.58 -6.34 -10.34
CA VAL A 93 -15.42 -7.22 -10.13
C VAL A 93 -14.18 -6.37 -9.86
N LEU A 94 -13.36 -6.79 -8.87
CA LEU A 94 -12.08 -6.15 -8.63
C LEU A 94 -11.07 -6.60 -9.69
N VAL A 95 -10.43 -5.65 -10.34
CA VAL A 95 -9.41 -5.91 -11.36
C VAL A 95 -8.10 -5.26 -10.97
N GLN A 96 -7.00 -5.92 -11.33
CA GLN A 96 -5.63 -5.41 -11.21
C GLN A 96 -4.93 -5.65 -12.54
N ASN A 97 -4.43 -4.57 -13.14
CA ASN A 97 -3.75 -4.64 -14.42
C ASN A 97 -2.82 -3.45 -14.57
N GLU A 98 -2.23 -3.31 -15.76
CA GLU A 98 -1.35 -2.19 -16.06
C GLU A 98 -2.06 -0.84 -15.90
N ASP A 99 -3.34 -0.77 -16.25
CA ASP A 99 -4.10 0.48 -16.13
C ASP A 99 -4.31 0.88 -14.67
N THR A 100 -4.59 -0.09 -13.77
CA THR A 100 -4.73 0.22 -12.35
C THR A 100 -3.40 0.69 -11.77
N ARG A 101 -2.28 0.13 -12.20
CA ARG A 101 -0.97 0.56 -11.75
C ARG A 101 -0.64 1.98 -12.21
N LYS A 102 -0.98 2.31 -13.46
CA LYS A 102 -0.79 3.68 -13.99
C LYS A 102 -1.65 4.69 -13.22
N GLU A 103 -2.89 4.33 -12.92
CA GLU A 103 -3.76 5.20 -12.15
C GLU A 103 -3.21 5.43 -10.74
N TYR A 104 -2.70 4.38 -10.08
CA TYR A 104 -2.12 4.52 -8.76
C TYR A 104 -0.95 5.52 -8.76
N GLU A 105 -0.14 5.53 -9.81
CA GLU A 105 0.99 6.48 -9.93
C GLU A 105 0.52 7.94 -9.96
N GLU A 106 -0.72 8.20 -10.35
CA GLU A 106 -1.27 9.54 -10.39
C GLU A 106 -1.96 9.94 -9.08
N LEU A 107 -2.15 8.99 -8.17
CA LEU A 107 -2.78 9.25 -6.87
C LEU A 107 -1.73 9.73 -5.89
N ASP A 108 -2.13 10.67 -5.02
CA ASP A 108 -1.27 11.17 -3.93
C ASP A 108 -1.85 10.69 -2.61
N LEU A 109 -1.68 9.40 -2.33
CA LEU A 109 -2.22 8.78 -1.12
C LEU A 109 -1.17 8.72 -0.02
N PRO A 110 -1.61 8.71 1.26
CA PRO A 110 -0.69 8.63 2.40
C PRO A 110 -0.16 7.20 2.56
N GLU A 111 0.93 6.88 1.88
CA GLU A 111 1.42 5.50 1.78
C GLU A 111 1.85 4.91 3.12
N GLY A 112 2.32 5.74 4.05
CA GLY A 112 2.63 5.26 5.40
C GLY A 112 1.40 4.71 6.11
N ILE A 113 0.29 5.45 6.04
CA ILE A 113 -0.99 5.03 6.65
C ILE A 113 -1.53 3.81 5.91
N LEU A 114 -1.52 3.83 4.58
CA LEU A 114 -1.96 2.70 3.77
C LEU A 114 -1.21 1.42 4.10
N PHE A 115 0.10 1.52 4.21
CA PHE A 115 0.94 0.35 4.50
C PHE A 115 0.64 -0.21 5.88
N ASN A 116 0.40 0.66 6.87
CA ASN A 116 0.02 0.22 8.22
C ASN A 116 -1.32 -0.51 8.21
N GLN A 117 -2.30 -0.04 7.43
CA GLN A 117 -3.58 -0.73 7.28
C GLN A 117 -3.41 -2.10 6.61
N PHE A 118 -2.56 -2.16 5.59
CA PHE A 118 -2.24 -3.43 4.94
C PHE A 118 -1.63 -4.42 5.93
N LEU A 119 -0.66 -3.98 6.74
CA LEU A 119 -0.04 -4.85 7.75
C LEU A 119 -1.05 -5.33 8.79
N ALA A 120 -1.94 -4.45 9.23
CA ALA A 120 -2.98 -4.83 10.19
C ALA A 120 -3.88 -5.93 9.63
N LYS A 121 -4.26 -5.83 8.35
CA LYS A 121 -5.05 -6.88 7.68
C LYS A 121 -4.24 -8.17 7.54
N LEU A 122 -2.97 -8.04 7.18
CA LEU A 122 -2.11 -9.20 6.96
C LEU A 122 -1.90 -10.00 8.25
N THR A 123 -1.81 -9.31 9.39
CA THR A 123 -1.63 -9.96 10.71
C THR A 123 -2.95 -10.33 11.39
N GLY A 124 -4.09 -10.08 10.74
CA GLY A 124 -5.40 -10.39 11.28
C GLY A 124 -5.92 -9.41 12.32
N GLN A 125 -5.29 -8.28 12.48
CA GLN A 125 -5.77 -7.22 13.38
C GLN A 125 -6.95 -6.48 12.73
N LYS A 126 -7.87 -6.05 13.56
CA LYS A 126 -9.05 -5.32 13.10
C LYS A 126 -8.90 -3.82 13.27
#